data_86ad40237baed60fc42f30ce67bac32f
#
_entry.id   86ad40237baed60fc42f30ce67bac32f
#
_cell.length_a   1.000
_cell.length_b   1.000
_cell.length_c   1.000
_cell.angle_alpha   90.00
_cell.angle_beta   90.00
_cell.angle_gamma   90.00
#
_symmetry.space_group_name_H-M   'P 1'
#
loop_
_entity.id
_entity.type
_entity.pdbx_description
1 polymer ?
#
loop_
_entity_poly.entity_id
_entity_poly.type
_entity_poly.pdbx_seq_one_letter_code
_entity_poly.pdbx_strand_id
1 'polypeptide(L)'
;MRCDMRTICIVTATRAEYGLLRPVVQKVAASDELDLQLVVTGAHLCPRLGETVHEIENDGFPIAARLPIFTDDADEPVACTIARTINVFDSYFAAHRPDAVLLLGDRFEIFAVATAAAARHIPIAHISGGDVTPVSYTHLTLPTT
;
A
#
# COMPACT_ATOMS: atom_id res chain seq x y z
N MET A 1 -16.06 -18.17 -21.22
CA MET A 1 -15.83 -18.26 -19.75
C MET A 1 -14.71 -17.29 -19.42
N ARG A 2 -15.00 -16.16 -18.79
CA ARG A 2 -13.94 -15.40 -18.13
C ARG A 2 -13.48 -16.26 -16.96
N CYS A 3 -12.24 -16.73 -16.99
CA CYS A 3 -11.59 -17.22 -15.80
C CYS A 3 -11.74 -16.13 -14.74
N ASP A 4 -12.17 -16.46 -13.53
CA ASP A 4 -12.29 -15.48 -12.44
C ASP A 4 -10.89 -14.92 -12.17
N MET A 5 -10.59 -13.77 -12.77
CA MET A 5 -9.33 -13.08 -12.52
C MET A 5 -9.30 -12.66 -11.04
N ARG A 6 -8.20 -12.99 -10.37
CA ARG A 6 -8.02 -12.59 -8.98
C ARG A 6 -7.47 -11.18 -8.91
N THR A 7 -8.11 -10.36 -8.11
CA THR A 7 -7.71 -8.96 -7.90
C THR A 7 -6.61 -8.88 -6.85
N ILE A 8 -5.46 -8.35 -7.25
CA ILE A 8 -4.33 -8.08 -6.35
C ILE A 8 -4.23 -6.57 -6.14
N CYS A 9 -4.46 -6.15 -4.91
CA CYS A 9 -4.26 -4.77 -4.49
C CYS A 9 -2.80 -4.56 -4.08
N ILE A 10 -2.09 -3.71 -4.80
CA ILE A 10 -0.72 -3.30 -4.44
C ILE A 10 -0.79 -1.88 -3.89
N VAL A 11 -0.34 -1.68 -2.67
CA VAL A 11 -0.33 -0.37 -2.01
C VAL A 11 1.09 0.16 -1.96
N THR A 12 1.27 1.41 -2.39
CA THR A 12 2.55 2.12 -2.33
C THR A 12 2.37 3.46 -1.64
N ALA A 13 3.22 3.76 -0.67
CA ALA A 13 3.16 4.98 0.13
C ALA A 13 4.36 5.91 -0.09
N THR A 14 5.49 5.39 -0.56
CA THR A 14 6.71 6.16 -0.78
C THR A 14 7.42 5.79 -2.09
N ARG A 15 8.22 6.72 -2.58
CA ARG A 15 9.05 6.51 -3.78
C ARG A 15 9.97 5.29 -3.66
N ALA A 16 10.59 5.12 -2.50
CA ALA A 16 11.51 4.01 -2.27
C ALA A 16 10.80 2.65 -2.36
N GLU A 17 9.61 2.55 -1.79
CA GLU A 17 8.77 1.35 -1.89
C GLU A 17 8.35 1.09 -3.34
N TYR A 18 7.91 2.13 -4.03
CA TYR A 18 7.46 2.00 -5.40
C TYR A 18 8.57 1.50 -6.33
N GLY A 19 9.80 2.00 -6.17
CA GLY A 19 10.95 1.52 -6.94
C GLY A 19 11.18 0.02 -6.82
N LEU A 20 10.97 -0.54 -5.63
CA LEU A 20 11.08 -1.98 -5.37
C LEU A 20 9.84 -2.77 -5.82
N LEU A 21 8.66 -2.16 -5.73
CA LEU A 21 7.39 -2.79 -6.16
C LEU A 21 7.20 -2.77 -7.67
N ARG A 22 7.82 -1.84 -8.39
CA ARG A 22 7.63 -1.63 -9.83
C ARG A 22 7.72 -2.91 -10.66
N PRO A 23 8.72 -3.81 -10.48
CA PRO A 23 8.77 -5.06 -11.23
C PRO A 23 7.58 -5.98 -10.94
N VAL A 24 7.08 -5.98 -9.71
CA VAL A 24 5.90 -6.78 -9.32
C VAL A 24 4.64 -6.20 -9.95
N VAL A 25 4.48 -4.88 -9.90
CA VAL A 25 3.37 -4.16 -10.57
C VAL A 25 3.33 -4.48 -12.05
N GLN A 26 4.50 -4.46 -12.73
CA GLN A 26 4.62 -4.81 -14.14
C GLN A 26 4.15 -6.23 -14.43
N LYS A 27 4.57 -7.18 -13.61
CA LYS A 27 4.19 -8.60 -13.78
C LYS A 27 2.70 -8.84 -13.53
N VAL A 28 2.13 -8.22 -12.51
CA VAL A 28 0.69 -8.34 -12.24
C VAL A 28 -0.12 -7.69 -13.36
N ALA A 29 0.28 -6.49 -13.82
CA ALA A 29 -0.39 -5.78 -14.92
C ALA A 29 -0.35 -6.56 -16.25
N ALA A 30 0.71 -7.33 -16.48
CA ALA A 30 0.87 -8.14 -17.70
C ALA A 30 0.25 -9.54 -17.61
N SER A 31 -0.31 -9.92 -16.47
CA SER A 31 -0.89 -11.24 -16.25
C SER A 31 -2.29 -11.35 -16.86
N ASP A 32 -2.58 -12.48 -17.46
CA ASP A 32 -3.93 -12.82 -17.95
C ASP A 32 -4.83 -13.41 -16.84
N GLU A 33 -4.25 -13.74 -15.69
CA GLU A 33 -4.94 -14.39 -14.56
C GLU A 33 -5.19 -13.44 -13.38
N LEU A 34 -4.49 -12.30 -13.35
CA LEU A 34 -4.54 -11.32 -12.26
C LEU A 34 -5.04 -9.97 -12.74
N ASP A 35 -5.84 -9.34 -11.91
CA ASP A 35 -6.27 -7.96 -12.10
C ASP A 35 -5.53 -7.05 -11.12
N LEU A 36 -4.85 -6.02 -11.65
CA LEU A 36 -4.09 -5.08 -10.86
C LEU A 36 -4.99 -3.99 -10.26
N GLN A 37 -4.94 -3.85 -8.95
CA GLN A 37 -5.53 -2.74 -8.23
C GLN A 37 -4.42 -1.94 -7.53
N LEU A 38 -3.84 -0.98 -8.24
CA LEU A 38 -2.75 -0.14 -7.72
C LEU A 38 -3.32 1.02 -6.92
N VAL A 39 -3.03 1.05 -5.63
CA VAL A 39 -3.48 2.10 -4.71
C VAL A 39 -2.29 2.92 -4.24
N VAL A 40 -2.40 4.22 -4.41
CA VAL A 40 -1.36 5.19 -4.07
C VAL A 40 -1.77 5.97 -2.83
N THR A 41 -0.86 6.14 -1.89
CA THR A 41 -1.11 6.82 -0.63
C THR A 41 0.17 7.52 -0.09
N GLY A 42 0.11 8.03 1.09
CA GLY A 42 1.27 8.54 1.82
C GLY A 42 2.01 9.68 1.14
N ALA A 43 3.32 9.58 1.12
CA ALA A 43 4.21 10.61 0.59
C ALA A 43 4.00 10.88 -0.92
N HIS A 44 3.51 9.91 -1.66
CA HIS A 44 3.19 10.10 -3.08
C HIS A 44 2.17 11.20 -3.33
N LEU A 45 1.26 11.43 -2.38
CA LEU A 45 0.16 12.40 -2.50
C LEU A 45 0.37 13.64 -1.64
N CYS A 46 1.51 13.73 -0.95
CA CYS A 46 1.79 14.83 -0.03
C CYS A 46 2.76 15.84 -0.65
N PRO A 47 2.33 17.09 -0.94
CA PRO A 47 3.19 18.11 -1.53
C PRO A 47 4.45 18.39 -0.71
N ARG A 48 4.35 18.36 0.62
CA ARG A 48 5.50 18.57 1.53
C ARG A 48 6.57 17.48 1.40
N LEU A 49 6.19 16.30 0.91
CA LEU A 49 7.07 15.12 0.79
C LEU A 49 7.44 14.82 -0.66
N GLY A 50 7.18 15.75 -1.58
CA GLY A 50 7.64 15.70 -2.97
C GLY A 50 6.61 15.19 -3.98
N GLU A 51 5.42 14.79 -3.54
CA GLU A 51 4.30 14.42 -4.42
C GLU A 51 4.72 13.50 -5.60
N THR A 52 5.36 12.39 -5.26
CA THR A 52 6.03 11.51 -6.23
C THR A 52 5.06 10.62 -7.05
N VAL A 53 3.76 10.83 -6.95
CA VAL A 53 2.75 10.13 -7.76
C VAL A 53 2.98 10.25 -9.26
N HIS A 54 3.60 11.35 -9.71
CA HIS A 54 3.92 11.57 -11.11
C HIS A 54 4.87 10.52 -11.70
N GLU A 55 5.74 9.92 -10.90
CA GLU A 55 6.60 8.83 -11.36
C GLU A 55 5.77 7.60 -11.73
N ILE A 56 4.73 7.30 -10.93
CA ILE A 56 3.81 6.19 -11.17
C ILE A 56 2.96 6.46 -12.42
N GLU A 57 2.47 7.69 -12.56
CA GLU A 57 1.70 8.12 -13.74
C GLU A 57 2.52 8.02 -15.02
N ASN A 58 3.80 8.43 -14.97
CA ASN A 58 4.71 8.35 -16.11
C ASN A 58 5.02 6.91 -16.53
N ASP A 59 4.97 5.96 -15.61
CA ASP A 59 5.11 4.54 -15.93
C ASP A 59 3.89 3.96 -16.67
N GLY A 60 2.77 4.67 -16.66
CA GLY A 60 1.57 4.32 -17.43
C GLY A 60 0.69 3.25 -16.79
N PHE A 61 0.93 2.88 -15.53
CA PHE A 61 0.06 1.94 -14.82
C PHE A 61 -1.25 2.62 -14.40
N PRO A 62 -2.40 1.94 -14.55
CA PRO A 62 -3.66 2.48 -14.06
C PRO A 62 -3.66 2.53 -12.54
N ILE A 63 -3.90 3.72 -11.99
CA ILE A 63 -4.06 3.92 -10.56
C ILE A 63 -5.53 3.74 -10.21
N ALA A 64 -5.82 2.71 -9.41
CA ALA A 64 -7.19 2.39 -9.01
C ALA A 64 -7.76 3.40 -8.01
N ALA A 65 -6.93 3.87 -7.08
CA ALA A 65 -7.32 4.90 -6.12
C ALA A 65 -6.11 5.70 -5.62
N ARG A 66 -6.37 6.96 -5.29
CA ARG A 66 -5.46 7.85 -4.57
C ARG A 66 -6.08 8.14 -3.21
N LEU A 67 -5.47 7.65 -2.15
CA LEU A 67 -5.98 7.74 -0.78
C LEU A 67 -5.05 8.61 0.08
N PRO A 68 -5.27 9.92 0.16
CA PRO A 68 -4.44 10.79 0.99
C PRO A 68 -4.65 10.50 2.48
N ILE A 69 -3.54 10.44 3.21
CA ILE A 69 -3.53 10.14 4.66
C ILE A 69 -2.87 11.23 5.49
N PHE A 70 -2.08 12.09 4.88
CA PHE A 70 -1.43 13.21 5.56
C PHE A 70 -2.31 14.46 5.53
N THR A 71 -2.25 15.24 6.60
CA THR A 71 -2.83 16.59 6.68
C THR A 71 -1.76 17.65 6.41
N ASP A 72 -2.19 18.91 6.38
CA ASP A 72 -1.26 20.06 6.25
C ASP A 72 -0.44 20.31 7.54
N ASP A 73 -0.84 19.71 8.66
CA ASP A 73 -0.12 19.79 9.91
C ASP A 73 1.12 18.89 9.88
N ALA A 74 2.30 19.52 9.82
CA ALA A 74 3.57 18.80 9.81
C ALA A 74 3.91 18.15 11.16
N ASP A 75 3.32 18.63 12.24
CA ASP A 75 3.56 18.17 13.61
C ASP A 75 2.48 17.19 14.09
N GLU A 76 1.58 16.76 13.22
CA GLU A 76 0.55 15.81 13.58
C GLU A 76 1.16 14.52 14.16
N PRO A 77 0.67 14.06 15.33
CA PRO A 77 1.15 12.81 15.90
C PRO A 77 0.96 11.61 14.93
N VAL A 78 1.98 10.78 14.83
CA VAL A 78 1.95 9.58 13.94
C VAL A 78 0.74 8.69 14.24
N ALA A 79 0.32 8.60 15.51
CA ALA A 79 -0.86 7.84 15.90
C ALA A 79 -2.15 8.33 15.21
N CYS A 80 -2.28 9.65 15.01
CA CYS A 80 -3.43 10.22 14.29
C CYS A 80 -3.41 9.83 12.81
N THR A 81 -2.24 9.86 12.20
CA THR A 81 -2.06 9.41 10.80
C THR A 81 -2.34 7.92 10.67
N ILE A 82 -1.88 7.08 11.59
CA ILE A 82 -2.18 5.64 11.61
C ILE A 82 -3.69 5.41 11.70
N ALA A 83 -4.37 6.06 12.64
CA ALA A 83 -5.81 5.94 12.82
C ALA A 83 -6.59 6.35 11.55
N ARG A 84 -6.21 7.46 10.94
CA ARG A 84 -6.81 7.92 9.67
C ARG A 84 -6.58 6.93 8.55
N THR A 85 -5.36 6.42 8.42
CA THR A 85 -5.00 5.44 7.39
C THR A 85 -5.83 4.18 7.52
N ILE A 86 -5.98 3.65 8.73
CA ILE A 86 -6.83 2.47 8.99
C ILE A 86 -8.27 2.74 8.54
N ASN A 87 -8.85 3.88 8.90
CA ASN A 87 -10.22 4.23 8.53
C ASN A 87 -10.39 4.40 7.02
N VAL A 88 -9.45 5.07 6.36
CA VAL A 88 -9.50 5.30 4.90
C VAL A 88 -9.41 3.97 4.15
N PHE A 89 -8.48 3.10 4.52
CA PHE A 89 -8.32 1.81 3.86
C PHE A 89 -9.42 0.81 4.23
N ASP A 90 -9.96 0.86 5.43
CA ASP A 90 -11.13 0.05 5.77
C ASP A 90 -12.33 0.37 4.87
N SER A 91 -12.60 1.64 4.67
CA SER A 91 -13.66 2.09 3.76
C SER A 91 -13.39 1.67 2.31
N TYR A 92 -12.15 1.80 1.86
CA TYR A 92 -11.75 1.37 0.52
C TYR A 92 -11.94 -0.14 0.33
N PHE A 93 -11.47 -0.95 1.27
CA PHE A 93 -11.61 -2.42 1.20
C PHE A 93 -13.04 -2.90 1.34
N ALA A 94 -13.90 -2.16 2.04
CA ALA A 94 -15.33 -2.44 2.08
C ALA A 94 -16.00 -2.30 0.71
N ALA A 95 -15.60 -1.29 -0.04
CA ALA A 95 -16.14 -0.99 -1.37
C ALA A 95 -15.47 -1.81 -2.50
N HIS A 96 -14.18 -2.08 -2.37
CA HIS A 96 -13.33 -2.69 -3.42
C HIS A 96 -12.52 -3.85 -2.82
N ARG A 97 -13.21 -4.89 -2.39
CA ARG A 97 -12.56 -6.04 -1.73
C ARG A 97 -11.64 -6.79 -2.70
N PRO A 98 -10.31 -6.68 -2.57
CA PRO A 98 -9.38 -7.49 -3.36
C PRO A 98 -9.30 -8.92 -2.82
N ASP A 99 -8.79 -9.83 -3.63
CA ASP A 99 -8.50 -11.21 -3.21
C ASP A 99 -7.27 -11.30 -2.33
N ALA A 100 -6.31 -10.40 -2.55
CA ALA A 100 -5.14 -10.24 -1.69
C ALA A 100 -4.60 -8.81 -1.77
N VAL A 101 -3.94 -8.40 -0.69
CA VAL A 101 -3.21 -7.13 -0.60
C VAL A 101 -1.72 -7.42 -0.55
N LEU A 102 -0.95 -6.79 -1.43
CA LEU A 102 0.51 -6.90 -1.43
C LEU A 102 1.12 -5.63 -0.87
N LEU A 103 1.95 -5.78 0.14
CA LEU A 103 2.61 -4.71 0.88
C LEU A 103 4.12 -4.93 0.89
N LEU A 104 4.87 -3.83 0.98
CA LEU A 104 6.33 -3.87 1.11
C LEU A 104 6.78 -2.99 2.27
N GLY A 105 7.69 -3.52 3.10
CA GLY A 105 8.38 -2.78 4.15
C GLY A 105 7.61 -2.74 5.47
N ASP A 106 8.09 -1.91 6.38
CA ASP A 106 7.70 -1.87 7.79
C ASP A 106 7.30 -0.47 8.28
N ARG A 107 7.10 0.48 7.37
CA ARG A 107 6.69 1.83 7.75
C ARG A 107 5.29 1.85 8.36
N PHE A 108 5.01 2.87 9.17
CA PHE A 108 3.73 2.99 9.88
C PHE A 108 2.52 3.06 8.92
N GLU A 109 2.68 3.61 7.72
CA GLU A 109 1.62 3.64 6.70
C GLU A 109 1.26 2.21 6.28
N ILE A 110 2.25 1.37 6.07
CA ILE A 110 2.07 -0.04 5.68
C ILE A 110 1.49 -0.87 6.82
N PHE A 111 1.94 -0.63 8.05
CA PHE A 111 1.34 -1.21 9.25
C PHE A 111 -0.16 -0.91 9.34
N ALA A 112 -0.55 0.34 9.11
CA ALA A 112 -1.94 0.75 9.16
C ALA A 112 -2.79 0.09 8.05
N VAL A 113 -2.27 0.02 6.83
CA VAL A 113 -2.93 -0.67 5.71
C VAL A 113 -3.12 -2.15 6.00
N ALA A 114 -2.08 -2.81 6.53
CA ALA A 114 -2.15 -4.23 6.91
C ALA A 114 -3.18 -4.47 8.01
N THR A 115 -3.27 -3.57 8.98
CA THR A 115 -4.28 -3.63 10.04
C THR A 115 -5.70 -3.58 9.46
N ALA A 116 -5.97 -2.67 8.53
CA ALA A 116 -7.27 -2.57 7.86
C ALA A 116 -7.59 -3.84 7.05
N ALA A 117 -6.62 -4.36 6.30
CA ALA A 117 -6.80 -5.59 5.52
C ALA A 117 -7.05 -6.80 6.43
N ALA A 118 -6.28 -6.94 7.51
CA ALA A 118 -6.45 -8.02 8.48
C ALA A 118 -7.82 -7.98 9.17
N ALA A 119 -8.28 -6.79 9.56
CA ALA A 119 -9.60 -6.59 10.16
C ALA A 119 -10.75 -7.01 9.23
N ARG A 120 -10.52 -6.96 7.92
CA ARG A 120 -11.45 -7.41 6.87
C ARG A 120 -11.21 -8.83 6.39
N HIS A 121 -10.31 -9.56 7.02
CA HIS A 121 -9.92 -10.93 6.63
C HIS A 121 -9.46 -11.02 5.17
N ILE A 122 -8.81 -9.98 4.65
CA ILE A 122 -8.20 -9.99 3.33
C ILE A 122 -6.79 -10.55 3.47
N PRO A 123 -6.41 -11.58 2.69
CA PRO A 123 -5.06 -12.12 2.69
C PRO A 123 -4.01 -11.07 2.39
N ILE A 124 -2.89 -11.10 3.10
CA ILE A 124 -1.79 -10.16 2.94
C ILE A 124 -0.54 -10.91 2.47
N ALA A 125 0.02 -10.47 1.35
CA ALA A 125 1.36 -10.82 0.92
C ALA A 125 2.31 -9.69 1.33
N HIS A 126 3.27 -9.97 2.19
CA HIS A 126 4.16 -8.96 2.75
C HIS A 126 5.61 -9.22 2.34
N ILE A 127 6.17 -8.30 1.56
CA ILE A 127 7.57 -8.33 1.13
C ILE A 127 8.40 -7.55 2.16
N SER A 128 9.53 -8.14 2.59
CA SER A 128 10.42 -7.58 3.61
C SER A 128 9.69 -7.28 4.93
N GLY A 129 8.76 -8.12 5.29
CA GLY A 129 8.09 -8.10 6.58
C GLY A 129 8.84 -8.97 7.58
N GLY A 130 9.13 -8.42 8.76
CA GLY A 130 9.82 -9.14 9.81
C GLY A 130 11.34 -9.22 9.65
N ASP A 131 11.93 -8.50 8.73
CA ASP A 131 13.37 -8.41 8.57
C ASP A 131 14.00 -7.69 9.77
N VAL A 132 15.04 -8.28 10.34
CA VAL A 132 15.82 -7.64 11.40
C VAL A 132 16.88 -6.75 10.76
N THR A 133 16.69 -5.45 10.88
CA THR A 133 17.67 -4.47 10.41
C THR A 133 18.46 -3.88 11.58
N PRO A 134 19.73 -3.47 11.40
CA PRO A 134 20.48 -2.78 12.44
C PRO A 134 19.97 -1.36 12.74
N VAL A 135 18.96 -0.90 12.04
CA VAL A 135 18.29 0.40 12.22
C VAL A 135 17.01 0.23 13.03
N SER A 136 16.68 1.19 13.86
CA SER A 136 15.69 1.15 14.95
C SER A 136 14.19 0.98 14.58
N TYR A 137 13.87 0.33 13.46
CA TYR A 137 12.49 0.09 13.05
C TYR A 137 11.96 -1.33 13.28
N THR A 138 12.75 -2.17 13.94
CA THR A 138 12.45 -3.60 14.15
C THR A 138 11.19 -3.87 14.98
N HIS A 139 10.70 -2.90 15.73
CA HIS A 139 9.50 -3.04 16.58
C HIS A 139 8.17 -2.79 15.85
N LEU A 140 8.22 -2.42 14.57
CA LEU A 140 7.04 -2.21 13.72
C LEU A 140 6.81 -3.37 12.74
N THR A 141 7.49 -4.49 12.92
CA THR A 141 7.30 -5.65 12.06
C THR A 141 5.90 -6.23 12.23
N LEU A 142 5.24 -6.44 11.10
CA LEU A 142 3.96 -7.13 11.07
C LEU A 142 4.18 -8.64 11.31
N PRO A 143 3.26 -9.30 12.02
CA PRO A 143 3.34 -10.76 12.14
C PRO A 143 3.23 -11.36 10.74
N THR A 144 4.25 -12.09 10.37
CA THR A 144 4.23 -12.94 9.17
C THR A 144 3.36 -14.16 9.46
N THR A 145 2.27 -14.26 8.77
CA THR A 145 1.46 -15.48 8.76
C THR A 145 1.84 -16.35 7.59
#